data_b86248969db1ef4bd65558f901f21c54
#
_entry.id   b86248969db1ef4bd65558f901f21c54
#
_cell.length_a   1.000
_cell.length_b   1.000
_cell.length_c   1.000
_cell.angle_alpha   90.00
_cell.angle_beta   90.00
_cell.angle_gamma   90.00
#
_symmetry.space_group_name_H-M   'P 1'
#
loop_
_entity.id
_entity.type
_entity.pdbx_description
1 polymer ?
#
loop_
_entity_poly.entity_id
_entity_poly.type
_entity_poly.pdbx_seq_one_letter_code
_entity_poly.pdbx_strand_id
1 'polypeptide(L)'
;MSEHVLIERRGHVMEITLNKPKVNAIDHEMSKAVADAFVEFDKDDDLRVAILTAAGDRIFSAGWDLKALDRGDAKLDEWWDDGDYGYGGFAGLTENWTMNKPVIVALNGLV
;
A
#
# COMPACT_ATOMS: atom_id res chain seq x y z
N MET A 1 11.30 -6.25 1.62
CA MET A 1 10.60 -5.47 0.60
C MET A 1 9.80 -6.41 -0.28
N SER A 2 8.56 -6.06 -0.56
CA SER A 2 7.70 -6.93 -1.39
C SER A 2 7.95 -6.70 -2.87
N GLU A 3 8.00 -7.78 -3.64
CA GLU A 3 8.07 -7.67 -5.11
C GLU A 3 6.76 -7.16 -5.70
N HIS A 4 5.68 -7.16 -4.93
CA HIS A 4 4.37 -6.68 -5.34
C HIS A 4 4.14 -5.20 -5.03
N VAL A 5 5.10 -4.54 -4.45
CA VAL A 5 5.07 -3.10 -4.18
C VAL A 5 6.39 -2.50 -4.67
N LEU A 6 6.31 -1.66 -5.68
CA LEU A 6 7.49 -1.04 -6.28
C LEU A 6 7.61 0.39 -5.76
N ILE A 7 8.81 0.77 -5.35
CA ILE A 7 9.07 2.10 -4.81
C ILE A 7 10.08 2.80 -5.73
N GLU A 8 9.74 4.00 -6.17
CA GLU A 8 10.64 4.80 -6.99
C GLU A 8 10.66 6.24 -6.47
N ARG A 9 11.83 6.86 -6.51
CA ARG A 9 12.00 8.25 -6.12
C ARG A 9 12.31 9.07 -7.36
N ARG A 10 11.59 10.17 -7.53
CA ARG A 10 11.80 11.13 -8.62
C ARG A 10 11.83 12.53 -8.01
N GLY A 11 13.04 13.07 -7.81
CA GLY A 11 13.18 14.36 -7.16
C GLY A 11 12.58 14.32 -5.75
N HIS A 12 11.56 15.13 -5.50
CA HIS A 12 10.90 15.23 -4.20
C HIS A 12 9.65 14.36 -4.10
N VAL A 13 9.44 13.46 -5.06
CA VAL A 13 8.25 12.61 -5.13
C VAL A 13 8.64 11.16 -4.89
N MET A 14 7.88 10.48 -4.03
CA MET A 14 7.98 9.02 -3.90
C MET A 14 6.79 8.40 -4.65
N GLU A 15 7.07 7.51 -5.59
CA GLU A 15 6.04 6.76 -6.28
C GLU A 15 5.96 5.36 -5.72
N ILE A 16 4.79 4.97 -5.27
CA ILE A 16 4.50 3.64 -4.73
C ILE A 16 3.54 2.97 -5.69
N THR A 17 3.96 1.86 -6.29
CA THR A 17 3.18 1.18 -7.32
C THR A 17 2.80 -0.22 -6.85
N LEU A 18 1.51 -0.50 -6.80
CA LEU A 18 1.01 -1.85 -6.56
C LEU A 18 1.26 -2.68 -7.81
N ASN A 19 1.90 -3.83 -7.65
CA ASN A 19 2.33 -4.66 -8.80
C ASN A 19 2.16 -6.14 -8.49
N LYS A 20 0.94 -6.55 -8.24
CA LYS A 20 0.62 -7.95 -8.01
C LYS A 20 -0.21 -8.49 -9.16
N PRO A 21 0.20 -9.64 -9.77
CA PRO A 21 -0.47 -10.16 -10.95
C PRO A 21 -1.96 -10.26 -10.82
N LYS A 22 -2.58 -9.97 -11.91
CA LYS A 22 -3.98 -9.90 -12.28
C LYS A 22 -4.67 -8.66 -11.76
N VAL A 23 -5.00 -8.59 -10.47
CA VAL A 23 -5.93 -7.57 -10.01
C VAL A 23 -5.42 -6.74 -8.82
N ASN A 24 -4.15 -6.81 -8.52
CA ASN A 24 -3.55 -6.09 -7.39
C ASN A 24 -4.33 -6.29 -6.08
N ALA A 25 -4.73 -7.53 -5.80
CA ALA A 25 -5.39 -7.86 -4.55
C ALA A 25 -4.42 -7.67 -3.39
N ILE A 26 -4.85 -6.97 -2.35
CA ILE A 26 -3.97 -6.53 -1.27
C ILE A 26 -3.99 -7.53 -0.13
N ASP A 27 -2.81 -8.01 0.25
CA ASP A 27 -2.60 -8.89 1.38
C ASP A 27 -1.78 -8.20 2.49
N HIS A 28 -1.44 -8.93 3.54
CA HIS A 28 -0.65 -8.41 4.67
C HIS A 28 0.72 -7.92 4.23
N GLU A 29 1.40 -8.69 3.41
CA GLU A 29 2.75 -8.34 2.97
C GLU A 29 2.75 -7.02 2.21
N MET A 30 1.80 -6.84 1.29
CA MET A 30 1.67 -5.58 0.55
C MET A 30 1.34 -4.42 1.47
N SER A 31 0.43 -4.63 2.42
CA SER A 31 0.05 -3.59 3.38
C SER A 31 1.25 -3.15 4.21
N LYS A 32 2.05 -4.09 4.69
CA LYS A 32 3.26 -3.77 5.46
C LYS A 32 4.30 -3.06 4.59
N ALA A 33 4.47 -3.49 3.35
CA ALA A 33 5.43 -2.86 2.44
C ALA A 33 5.04 -1.42 2.13
N VAL A 34 3.76 -1.14 1.90
CA VAL A 34 3.29 0.23 1.66
C VAL A 34 3.44 1.07 2.93
N ALA A 35 3.11 0.51 4.09
CA ALA A 35 3.28 1.22 5.37
C ALA A 35 4.75 1.59 5.61
N ASP A 36 5.67 0.66 5.35
CA ASP A 36 7.10 0.93 5.49
C ASP A 36 7.56 2.05 4.54
N ALA A 37 7.05 2.05 3.32
CA ALA A 37 7.34 3.11 2.36
C ALA A 37 6.85 4.46 2.85
N PHE A 38 5.67 4.52 3.44
CA PHE A 38 5.13 5.76 3.99
C PHE A 38 5.93 6.26 5.19
N VAL A 39 6.46 5.37 6.03
CA VAL A 39 7.35 5.79 7.13
C VAL A 39 8.62 6.43 6.58
N GLU A 40 9.24 5.80 5.60
CA GLU A 40 10.43 6.36 4.96
C GLU A 40 10.11 7.72 4.33
N PHE A 41 9.00 7.81 3.62
CA PHE A 41 8.53 9.04 3.00
C PHE A 41 8.34 10.16 4.03
N ASP A 42 7.66 9.87 5.12
CA ASP A 42 7.34 10.88 6.12
C ASP A 42 8.59 11.41 6.84
N LYS A 43 9.60 10.58 7.00
CA LYS A 43 10.86 10.94 7.69
C LYS A 43 11.88 11.62 6.80
N ASP A 44 11.77 11.50 5.50
CA ASP A 44 12.77 12.01 4.57
C ASP A 44 12.43 13.43 4.17
N ASP A 45 13.25 14.39 4.62
CA ASP A 45 13.04 15.82 4.36
C ASP A 45 13.12 16.20 2.89
N ASP A 46 13.74 15.37 2.05
CA ASP A 46 13.80 15.60 0.60
C ASP A 46 12.54 15.17 -0.12
N LEU A 47 11.68 14.39 0.52
CA LEU A 47 10.42 13.93 -0.07
C LEU A 47 9.27 14.81 0.42
N ARG A 48 8.44 15.28 -0.51
CA ARG A 48 7.37 16.24 -0.23
C ARG A 48 5.99 15.69 -0.50
N VAL A 49 5.87 14.76 -1.45
CA VAL A 49 4.60 14.16 -1.82
C VAL A 49 4.83 12.71 -2.24
N ALA A 50 3.88 11.85 -1.92
CA ALA A 50 3.87 10.47 -2.40
C ALA A 50 2.71 10.27 -3.36
N ILE A 51 2.93 9.42 -4.36
CA ILE A 51 1.89 9.00 -5.29
C ILE A 51 1.70 7.50 -5.11
N LEU A 52 0.48 7.07 -4.86
CA LEU A 52 0.11 5.66 -4.82
C LEU A 52 -0.65 5.33 -6.08
N THR A 53 -0.14 4.40 -6.86
CA THR A 53 -0.75 3.98 -8.12
C THR A 53 -0.60 2.49 -8.29
N ALA A 54 -0.90 1.96 -9.47
CA ALA A 54 -0.78 0.54 -9.76
C ALA A 54 -0.18 0.32 -11.14
N ALA A 55 0.47 -0.80 -11.32
CA ALA A 55 1.01 -1.21 -12.62
C ALA A 55 -0.14 -1.56 -13.57
N GLY A 56 0.05 -1.26 -14.85
CA GLY A 56 -0.94 -1.54 -15.89
C GLY A 56 -1.97 -0.42 -16.03
N ASP A 57 -3.04 -0.70 -16.75
CA ASP A 57 -4.06 0.30 -17.09
C ASP A 57 -5.50 -0.22 -16.95
N ARG A 58 -5.68 -1.44 -16.45
CA ARG A 58 -7.00 -2.06 -16.32
C ARG A 58 -7.58 -1.98 -14.92
N ILE A 59 -6.79 -2.38 -13.94
CA ILE A 59 -7.27 -2.50 -12.55
C ILE A 59 -6.26 -1.84 -11.63
N PHE A 60 -6.74 -0.86 -10.87
CA PHE A 60 -5.93 -0.28 -9.80
C PHE A 60 -5.77 -1.30 -8.68
N SER A 61 -6.88 -1.77 -8.10
CA SER A 61 -6.87 -2.83 -7.09
C SER A 61 -8.28 -3.40 -6.93
N ALA A 62 -8.36 -4.72 -6.74
CA ALA A 62 -9.61 -5.38 -6.40
C ALA A 62 -9.89 -5.37 -4.89
N GLY A 63 -9.00 -4.77 -4.09
CA GLY A 63 -9.15 -4.72 -2.64
C GLY A 63 -8.53 -5.92 -1.95
N TRP A 64 -9.21 -6.49 -0.97
CA TRP A 64 -8.72 -7.61 -0.19
C TRP A 64 -8.32 -8.80 -1.05
N ASP A 65 -7.21 -9.45 -0.68
CA ASP A 65 -6.83 -10.73 -1.27
C ASP A 65 -7.68 -11.84 -0.62
N LEU A 66 -8.75 -12.22 -1.31
CA LEU A 66 -9.68 -13.25 -0.78
C LEU A 66 -9.03 -14.62 -0.68
N LYS A 67 -8.04 -14.90 -1.51
CA LYS A 67 -7.29 -16.15 -1.42
C LYS A 67 -6.44 -16.21 -0.17
N ALA A 68 -5.86 -15.07 0.23
CA ALA A 68 -5.12 -14.98 1.46
C ALA A 68 -6.05 -15.18 2.67
N LEU A 69 -7.24 -14.62 2.64
CA LEU A 69 -8.25 -14.83 3.68
C LEU A 69 -8.64 -16.30 3.80
N ASP A 70 -8.86 -16.96 2.66
CA ASP A 70 -9.23 -18.36 2.62
C ASP A 70 -8.14 -19.28 3.16
N ARG A 71 -6.87 -18.91 2.94
CA ARG A 71 -5.73 -19.66 3.49
C ARG A 71 -5.48 -19.40 4.97
N GLY A 72 -6.20 -18.46 5.57
CA GLY A 72 -5.95 -18.04 6.95
C GLY A 72 -4.79 -17.07 7.11
N ASP A 73 -4.30 -16.49 6.02
CA ASP A 73 -3.21 -15.52 6.05
C ASP A 73 -3.67 -14.13 6.50
N ALA A 74 -4.99 -13.93 6.57
CA ALA A 74 -5.59 -12.67 6.98
C ALA A 74 -6.93 -12.94 7.66
N LYS A 75 -7.37 -12.02 8.52
CA LYS A 75 -8.64 -12.11 9.23
C LYS A 75 -9.39 -10.79 9.10
N LEU A 76 -10.60 -10.85 8.58
CA LEU A 76 -11.42 -9.65 8.38
C LEU A 76 -11.88 -9.00 9.67
N ASP A 77 -12.20 -9.83 10.65
CA ASP A 77 -12.69 -9.36 11.96
C ASP A 77 -11.61 -8.72 12.83
N GLU A 78 -10.36 -8.85 12.42
CA GLU A 78 -9.22 -8.30 13.14
C GLU A 78 -8.47 -7.25 12.33
N TRP A 79 -9.08 -6.72 11.27
CA TRP A 79 -8.40 -5.78 10.37
C TRP A 79 -7.97 -4.49 11.06
N TRP A 80 -8.60 -4.14 12.14
CA TRP A 80 -8.24 -2.96 12.94
C TRP A 80 -7.12 -3.24 13.94
N ASP A 81 -6.75 -4.51 14.10
CA ASP A 81 -5.64 -4.88 14.98
C ASP A 81 -4.33 -4.74 14.22
N ASP A 82 -3.47 -3.83 14.64
CA ASP A 82 -2.19 -3.57 13.98
C ASP A 82 -1.23 -4.76 14.01
N GLY A 83 -1.57 -5.83 14.71
CA GLY A 83 -0.80 -7.08 14.67
C GLY A 83 -0.77 -7.73 13.28
N ASP A 84 -1.87 -7.66 12.53
CA ASP A 84 -1.98 -8.36 11.24
C ASP A 84 -1.48 -7.56 10.04
N TYR A 85 -1.80 -6.27 9.99
CA TYR A 85 -1.43 -5.42 8.85
C TYR A 85 -0.30 -4.45 9.16
N GLY A 86 0.22 -4.52 10.37
CA GLY A 86 1.20 -3.56 10.82
C GLY A 86 0.54 -2.25 11.24
N TYR A 87 1.36 -1.29 11.58
CA TYR A 87 0.90 -0.02 12.14
C TYR A 87 0.11 0.86 11.15
N GLY A 88 0.22 0.60 9.86
CA GLY A 88 -0.50 1.37 8.84
C GLY A 88 -1.87 0.82 8.48
N GLY A 89 -2.22 -0.38 8.96
CA GLY A 89 -3.48 -1.04 8.65
C GLY A 89 -3.55 -1.57 7.22
N PHE A 90 -4.77 -1.77 6.73
CA PHE A 90 -5.00 -2.28 5.38
C PHE A 90 -4.40 -1.33 4.33
N ALA A 91 -3.68 -1.89 3.39
CA ALA A 91 -2.99 -1.14 2.33
C ALA A 91 -1.96 -0.13 2.87
N GLY A 92 -1.61 -0.21 4.16
CA GLY A 92 -0.68 0.72 4.78
C GLY A 92 -1.24 2.12 4.97
N LEU A 93 -2.53 2.33 4.74
CA LEU A 93 -3.18 3.64 4.70
C LEU A 93 -4.23 3.84 5.78
N THR A 94 -5.02 2.80 6.08
CA THR A 94 -6.25 2.99 6.86
C THR A 94 -6.01 3.37 8.31
N GLU A 95 -4.83 3.07 8.84
CA GLU A 95 -4.48 3.40 10.23
C GLU A 95 -3.15 4.14 10.33
N ASN A 96 -2.77 4.87 9.30
CA ASN A 96 -1.53 5.63 9.28
C ASN A 96 -1.79 7.06 9.80
N TRP A 97 -2.01 7.15 11.11
CA TRP A 97 -2.47 8.39 11.76
C TRP A 97 -1.39 9.45 11.94
N THR A 98 -0.12 9.08 11.85
CA THR A 98 0.99 9.98 12.18
C THR A 98 1.65 10.61 10.96
N MET A 99 1.19 10.29 9.76
CA MET A 99 1.78 10.84 8.55
C MET A 99 1.34 12.29 8.33
N ASN A 100 2.31 13.18 8.07
CA ASN A 100 2.08 14.61 7.97
C ASN A 100 2.29 15.19 6.56
N LYS A 101 2.49 14.36 5.57
CA LYS A 101 2.74 14.79 4.20
C LYS A 101 1.62 14.32 3.27
N PRO A 102 1.36 15.06 2.18
CA PRO A 102 0.27 14.69 1.27
C PRO A 102 0.57 13.43 0.46
N VAL A 103 -0.47 12.64 0.25
CA VAL A 103 -0.44 11.48 -0.63
C VAL A 103 -1.51 11.65 -1.69
N ILE A 104 -1.13 11.46 -2.95
CA ILE A 104 -2.05 11.49 -4.07
C ILE A 104 -2.25 10.06 -4.55
N VAL A 105 -3.50 9.61 -4.62
CA VAL A 105 -3.83 8.31 -5.19
C VAL A 105 -4.18 8.51 -6.66
N ALA A 106 -3.37 7.93 -7.54
CA ALA A 106 -3.59 8.01 -8.98
C ALA A 106 -4.30 6.73 -9.43
N LEU A 107 -5.61 6.80 -9.54
CA LEU A 107 -6.43 5.65 -9.93
C LEU A 107 -6.35 5.46 -11.45
N ASN A 108 -5.57 4.51 -11.87
CA ASN A 108 -5.30 4.25 -13.29
C ASN A 108 -6.10 3.08 -13.85
N GLY A 109 -7.15 2.69 -13.17
CA GLY A 109 -8.01 1.57 -13.60
C GLY A 109 -9.15 1.36 -12.62
N LEU A 110 -9.82 0.24 -12.77
CA LEU A 110 -10.93 -0.12 -11.89
C LEU A 110 -10.48 -0.30 -10.44
N VAL A 111 -11.37 0.06 -9.56
CA VAL A 111 -11.17 -0.03 -8.11
C VAL A 111 -12.24 -0.91 -7.51
#